data_8b50b6757206dafc20d55d134a729917
#
_entry.id   8b50b6757206dafc20d55d134a729917
#
_cell.length_a   1.000
_cell.length_b   1.000
_cell.length_c   1.000
_cell.angle_alpha   90.00
_cell.angle_beta   90.00
_cell.angle_gamma   90.00
#
_symmetry.space_group_name_H-M   'P 1'
#
loop_
_entity.id
_entity.type
_entity.pdbx_description
1 polymer ?
#
loop_
_entity_poly.entity_id
_entity_poly.type
_entity_poly.pdbx_seq_one_letter_code
_entity_poly.pdbx_strand_id
1 'polypeptide(L)'
;MSCRNTNLKLSQSRQQGVSIIVALVMLLVLTLLGVSSMNSSIVELKMATSMQQQGVALNRAEELLRVGEVNIEAILADPAAFDFAAAGDGYYINADGINVHDVGWSTLALTAIQPDLGVNDIYVIEYLGAKPIPGESVKIATDGRIVGGAVHTFRLTTRSAAGK
;
A
#
# COMPACT_ATOMS: atom_id res chain seq x y z
N MET A 1 -81.80 41.78 41.78
CA MET A 1 -80.37 41.80 41.52
C MET A 1 -80.10 40.80 40.41
N SER A 2 -79.88 41.32 39.18
CA SER A 2 -79.68 40.49 37.98
C SER A 2 -78.17 40.46 37.61
N CYS A 3 -77.50 39.26 37.82
CA CYS A 3 -76.12 39.03 37.45
C CYS A 3 -76.06 38.82 35.92
N ARG A 4 -75.50 39.75 35.20
CA ARG A 4 -75.24 39.65 33.76
C ARG A 4 -73.95 38.88 33.54
N ASN A 5 -74.02 37.62 33.09
CA ASN A 5 -72.91 36.82 32.68
C ASN A 5 -72.39 37.30 31.31
N THR A 6 -71.30 37.99 31.27
CA THR A 6 -70.55 38.37 30.05
C THR A 6 -69.63 37.22 29.64
N ASN A 7 -70.08 36.39 28.71
CA ASN A 7 -69.21 35.41 28.03
C ASN A 7 -68.21 36.15 27.15
N LEU A 8 -66.97 36.25 27.64
CA LEU A 8 -65.82 36.68 26.84
C LEU A 8 -65.50 35.54 25.85
N LYS A 9 -65.92 35.66 24.59
CA LYS A 9 -65.43 34.84 23.50
C LYS A 9 -64.01 35.28 23.21
N LEU A 10 -63.03 34.47 23.69
CA LEU A 10 -61.65 34.51 23.25
C LEU A 10 -61.63 34.20 21.77
N SER A 11 -61.30 35.20 20.97
CA SER A 11 -61.02 35.05 19.53
C SER A 11 -59.81 34.15 19.37
N GLN A 12 -60.02 32.90 19.02
CA GLN A 12 -58.94 32.00 18.54
C GLN A 12 -58.47 32.53 17.20
N SER A 13 -57.44 33.34 17.22
CA SER A 13 -56.75 33.82 16.04
C SER A 13 -56.23 32.63 15.26
N ARG A 14 -56.54 32.59 13.96
CA ARG A 14 -56.09 31.59 12.98
C ARG A 14 -54.58 31.64 12.80
N GLN A 15 -53.81 30.97 13.65
CA GLN A 15 -52.35 30.79 13.53
C GLN A 15 -51.94 29.51 12.80
N GLN A 16 -52.88 28.78 12.21
CA GLN A 16 -52.66 27.47 11.61
C GLN A 16 -51.71 27.49 10.39
N GLY A 17 -51.59 28.62 9.66
CA GLY A 17 -50.73 28.69 8.45
C GLY A 17 -49.25 28.84 8.77
N VAL A 18 -48.88 29.59 9.84
CA VAL A 18 -47.47 29.85 10.18
C VAL A 18 -46.78 28.62 10.73
N SER A 19 -47.50 27.78 11.48
CA SER A 19 -46.96 26.55 12.07
C SER A 19 -46.45 25.54 10.99
N ILE A 20 -47.16 25.44 9.87
CA ILE A 20 -46.77 24.55 8.76
C ILE A 20 -45.47 25.05 8.10
N ILE A 21 -45.36 26.37 7.89
CA ILE A 21 -44.14 26.94 7.29
C ILE A 21 -42.92 26.72 8.17
N VAL A 22 -43.06 26.95 9.49
CA VAL A 22 -41.98 26.69 10.47
C VAL A 22 -41.58 25.21 10.51
N ALA A 23 -42.56 24.32 10.49
CA ALA A 23 -42.30 22.87 10.46
C ALA A 23 -41.56 22.46 9.18
N LEU A 24 -41.92 23.03 8.02
CA LEU A 24 -41.30 22.77 6.73
C LEU A 24 -39.85 23.29 6.68
N VAL A 25 -39.57 24.46 7.20
CA VAL A 25 -38.21 25.02 7.32
C VAL A 25 -37.37 24.19 8.28
N MET A 26 -37.91 23.78 9.43
CA MET A 26 -37.20 22.90 10.37
C MET A 26 -36.86 21.56 9.72
N LEU A 27 -37.79 20.96 8.98
CA LEU A 27 -37.55 19.70 8.27
C LEU A 27 -36.46 19.87 7.21
N LEU A 28 -36.45 20.97 6.49
CA LEU A 28 -35.43 21.28 5.47
C LEU A 28 -34.04 21.43 6.12
N VAL A 29 -33.93 22.13 7.24
CA VAL A 29 -32.67 22.30 7.96
C VAL A 29 -32.16 20.95 8.49
N LEU A 30 -33.05 20.14 9.08
CA LEU A 30 -32.69 18.80 9.58
C LEU A 30 -32.23 17.87 8.45
N THR A 31 -32.88 17.91 7.28
CA THR A 31 -32.45 17.11 6.11
C THR A 31 -31.10 17.54 5.60
N LEU A 32 -30.80 18.85 5.51
CA LEU A 32 -29.49 19.36 5.09
C LEU A 32 -28.38 18.94 6.08
N LEU A 33 -28.64 19.03 7.38
CA LEU A 33 -27.69 18.56 8.40
C LEU A 33 -27.45 17.05 8.31
N GLY A 34 -28.50 16.27 8.08
CA GLY A 34 -28.39 14.81 7.89
C GLY A 34 -27.53 14.43 6.69
N VAL A 35 -27.75 15.06 5.54
CA VAL A 35 -26.97 14.82 4.32
C VAL A 35 -25.52 15.25 4.48
N SER A 36 -25.26 16.37 5.15
CA SER A 36 -23.91 16.86 5.42
C SER A 36 -23.12 15.89 6.31
N SER A 37 -23.76 15.32 7.32
CA SER A 37 -23.15 14.30 8.20
C SER A 37 -22.81 13.01 7.45
N MET A 38 -23.67 12.54 6.53
CA MET A 38 -23.40 11.37 5.71
C MET A 38 -22.15 11.53 4.83
N ASN A 39 -21.97 12.68 4.22
CA ASN A 39 -20.80 12.93 3.36
C ASN A 39 -19.49 12.85 4.12
N SER A 40 -19.43 13.34 5.36
CA SER A 40 -18.24 13.23 6.21
C SER A 40 -17.91 11.76 6.51
N SER A 41 -18.90 10.96 6.88
CA SER A 41 -18.70 9.54 7.18
C SER A 41 -18.21 8.73 5.97
N ILE A 42 -18.66 9.05 4.76
CA ILE A 42 -18.20 8.40 3.54
C ILE A 42 -16.72 8.70 3.27
N VAL A 43 -16.28 9.93 3.50
CA VAL A 43 -14.87 10.32 3.33
C VAL A 43 -13.99 9.61 4.35
N GLU A 44 -14.40 9.56 5.62
CA GLU A 44 -13.67 8.84 6.67
C GLU A 44 -13.56 7.35 6.35
N LEU A 45 -14.65 6.72 5.90
CA LEU A 45 -14.62 5.31 5.50
C LEU A 45 -13.67 5.05 4.34
N LYS A 46 -13.67 5.92 3.31
CA LYS A 46 -12.72 5.80 2.18
C LYS A 46 -11.28 5.95 2.62
N MET A 47 -10.98 6.90 3.52
CA MET A 47 -9.64 7.06 4.08
C MET A 47 -9.22 5.82 4.89
N ALA A 48 -10.09 5.31 5.76
CA ALA A 48 -9.82 4.11 6.55
C ALA A 48 -9.55 2.89 5.64
N THR A 49 -10.36 2.69 4.61
CA THR A 49 -10.18 1.61 3.63
C THR A 49 -8.85 1.77 2.88
N SER A 50 -8.50 2.97 2.45
CA SER A 50 -7.22 3.24 1.77
C SER A 50 -6.02 2.95 2.67
N MET A 51 -6.07 3.35 3.93
CA MET A 51 -5.02 3.04 4.91
C MET A 51 -4.89 1.53 5.16
N GLN A 52 -6.01 0.83 5.26
CA GLN A 52 -6.01 -0.63 5.40
C GLN A 52 -5.39 -1.31 4.19
N GLN A 53 -5.75 -0.89 2.98
CA GLN A 53 -5.17 -1.43 1.74
C GLN A 53 -3.66 -1.19 1.66
N GLN A 54 -3.19 0.00 2.05
CA GLN A 54 -1.75 0.29 2.13
C GLN A 54 -1.05 -0.61 3.15
N GLY A 55 -1.65 -0.83 4.32
CA GLY A 55 -1.10 -1.73 5.33
C GLY A 55 -0.98 -3.16 4.84
N VAL A 56 -1.99 -3.67 4.14
CA VAL A 56 -1.94 -5.02 3.54
C VAL A 56 -0.86 -5.10 2.46
N ALA A 57 -0.76 -4.09 1.59
CA ALA A 57 0.27 -4.05 0.54
C ALA A 57 1.69 -4.00 1.13
N LEU A 58 1.89 -3.22 2.20
CA LEU A 58 3.17 -3.13 2.89
C LEU A 58 3.56 -4.47 3.53
N ASN A 59 2.65 -5.10 4.28
CA ASN A 59 2.92 -6.40 4.91
C ASN A 59 3.27 -7.47 3.87
N ARG A 60 2.59 -7.47 2.73
CA ARG A 60 2.92 -8.36 1.62
C ARG A 60 4.29 -8.06 1.00
N ALA A 61 4.63 -6.79 0.83
CA ALA A 61 5.94 -6.40 0.33
C ALA A 61 7.06 -6.82 1.30
N GLU A 62 6.85 -6.72 2.61
CA GLU A 62 7.78 -7.21 3.64
C GLU A 62 7.93 -8.74 3.61
N GLU A 63 6.85 -9.46 3.38
CA GLU A 63 6.89 -10.92 3.21
C GLU A 63 7.73 -11.30 1.98
N LEU A 64 7.55 -10.59 0.86
CA LEU A 64 8.36 -10.78 -0.34
C LEU A 64 9.84 -10.46 -0.12
N LEU A 65 10.17 -9.46 0.69
CA LEU A 65 11.55 -9.17 1.08
C LEU A 65 12.18 -10.36 1.80
N ARG A 66 11.47 -10.98 2.73
CA ARG A 66 11.97 -12.18 3.43
C ARG A 66 12.20 -13.35 2.49
N VAL A 67 11.30 -13.57 1.53
CA VAL A 67 11.48 -14.61 0.50
C VAL A 67 12.72 -14.31 -0.34
N GLY A 68 12.92 -13.06 -0.74
CA GLY A 68 14.11 -12.65 -1.48
C GLY A 68 15.40 -12.81 -0.67
N GLU A 69 15.39 -12.54 0.63
CA GLU A 69 16.52 -12.74 1.54
C GLU A 69 16.90 -14.23 1.60
N VAL A 70 15.91 -15.13 1.77
CA VAL A 70 16.14 -16.58 1.78
C VAL A 70 16.78 -17.06 0.45
N ASN A 71 16.34 -16.50 -0.68
CA ASN A 71 16.95 -16.83 -1.97
C ASN A 71 18.39 -16.31 -2.08
N ILE A 72 18.68 -15.13 -1.56
CA ILE A 72 20.06 -14.61 -1.51
C ILE A 72 20.93 -15.48 -0.61
N GLU A 73 20.41 -15.91 0.54
CA GLU A 73 21.13 -16.86 1.42
C GLU A 73 21.42 -18.18 0.72
N ALA A 74 20.46 -18.72 -0.04
CA ALA A 74 20.67 -19.94 -0.83
C ALA A 74 21.74 -19.78 -1.91
N ILE A 75 21.78 -18.60 -2.59
CA ILE A 75 22.84 -18.26 -3.55
C ILE A 75 24.21 -18.19 -2.86
N LEU A 76 24.27 -17.60 -1.68
CA LEU A 76 25.50 -17.46 -0.92
C LEU A 76 25.97 -18.75 -0.23
N ALA A 77 25.07 -19.71 -0.04
CA ALA A 77 25.43 -21.02 0.52
C ALA A 77 26.34 -21.86 -0.43
N ASP A 78 26.15 -21.69 -1.74
CA ASP A 78 27.04 -22.29 -2.75
C ASP A 78 27.41 -21.27 -3.84
N PRO A 79 28.30 -20.30 -3.53
CA PRO A 79 28.70 -19.25 -4.46
C PRO A 79 29.40 -19.78 -5.70
N ALA A 80 29.94 -21.02 -5.63
CA ALA A 80 30.63 -21.66 -6.74
C ALA A 80 29.63 -22.18 -7.80
N ALA A 81 28.44 -22.58 -7.41
CA ALA A 81 27.39 -23.04 -8.30
C ALA A 81 26.61 -21.90 -8.95
N PHE A 82 26.69 -20.70 -8.40
CA PHE A 82 25.92 -19.54 -8.89
C PHE A 82 26.76 -18.63 -9.78
N ASP A 83 26.28 -18.34 -10.99
CA ASP A 83 26.93 -17.41 -11.89
C ASP A 83 26.47 -15.98 -11.63
N PHE A 84 27.29 -15.22 -10.90
CA PHE A 84 27.02 -13.83 -10.58
C PHE A 84 27.05 -12.90 -11.81
N ALA A 85 27.52 -13.37 -12.96
CA ALA A 85 27.58 -12.62 -14.20
C ALA A 85 26.38 -12.88 -15.14
N ALA A 86 25.57 -13.91 -14.85
CA ALA A 86 24.38 -14.22 -15.62
C ALA A 86 23.17 -13.50 -15.07
N ALA A 87 22.47 -12.74 -15.93
CA ALA A 87 21.15 -12.17 -15.64
C ALA A 87 20.06 -13.13 -16.09
N GLY A 88 18.96 -13.19 -15.36
CA GLY A 88 17.77 -13.96 -15.73
C GLY A 88 16.84 -14.22 -14.55
N ASP A 89 15.58 -14.56 -14.83
CA ASP A 89 14.59 -14.99 -13.86
C ASP A 89 14.41 -14.08 -12.60
N GLY A 90 14.46 -12.76 -12.82
CA GLY A 90 14.33 -11.78 -11.73
C GLY A 90 15.63 -11.44 -11.02
N TYR A 91 16.75 -12.00 -11.49
CA TYR A 91 18.10 -11.67 -11.05
C TYR A 91 18.81 -10.83 -12.10
N TYR A 92 19.42 -9.74 -11.68
CA TYR A 92 20.12 -8.79 -12.54
C TYR A 92 21.47 -8.41 -11.97
N ILE A 93 22.38 -8.02 -12.84
CA ILE A 93 23.67 -7.48 -12.44
C ILE A 93 23.66 -5.97 -12.60
N ASN A 94 24.47 -5.27 -11.82
CA ASN A 94 24.59 -3.80 -11.89
C ASN A 94 24.96 -3.27 -13.30
N ALA A 95 25.62 -4.09 -14.11
CA ALA A 95 25.97 -3.76 -15.49
C ALA A 95 24.74 -3.67 -16.41
N ASP A 96 23.63 -4.30 -16.07
CA ASP A 96 22.40 -4.28 -16.87
C ASP A 96 21.68 -2.91 -16.79
N GLY A 97 22.07 -2.06 -15.83
CA GLY A 97 21.58 -0.70 -15.72
C GLY A 97 20.07 -0.60 -15.50
N ILE A 98 19.46 -1.62 -14.90
CA ILE A 98 18.02 -1.66 -14.71
C ILE A 98 17.63 -0.64 -13.64
N ASN A 99 16.88 0.39 -14.08
CA ASN A 99 16.22 1.29 -13.16
C ASN A 99 14.81 0.78 -12.88
N VAL A 100 14.66 0.10 -11.76
CA VAL A 100 13.39 -0.49 -11.32
C VAL A 100 12.27 0.56 -11.16
N HIS A 101 12.62 1.85 -11.08
CA HIS A 101 11.66 2.95 -10.99
C HIS A 101 11.13 3.39 -12.35
N ASP A 102 11.92 3.27 -13.42
CA ASP A 102 11.60 3.77 -14.75
C ASP A 102 11.05 2.68 -15.67
N VAL A 103 11.41 1.43 -15.43
CA VAL A 103 10.93 0.31 -16.25
C VAL A 103 9.57 -0.15 -15.73
N GLY A 104 8.59 -0.24 -16.63
CA GLY A 104 7.32 -0.84 -16.29
C GLY A 104 7.53 -2.27 -15.78
N TRP A 105 7.08 -2.58 -14.57
CA TRP A 105 7.23 -3.90 -13.93
C TRP A 105 6.73 -5.07 -14.81
N SER A 106 5.83 -4.79 -15.75
CA SER A 106 5.33 -5.78 -16.72
C SER A 106 6.32 -6.16 -17.81
N THR A 107 7.36 -5.34 -18.02
CA THR A 107 8.41 -5.57 -19.05
C THR A 107 9.65 -6.21 -18.47
N LEU A 108 9.84 -6.15 -17.15
CA LEU A 108 10.82 -6.98 -16.48
C LEU A 108 10.34 -8.43 -16.62
N ALA A 109 11.11 -9.27 -17.28
CA ALA A 109 10.84 -10.70 -17.40
C ALA A 109 11.01 -11.35 -16.01
N LEU A 110 10.09 -11.06 -15.11
CA LEU A 110 10.07 -11.56 -13.76
C LEU A 110 9.27 -12.84 -13.78
N THR A 111 9.94 -13.95 -13.80
CA THR A 111 9.33 -15.20 -13.40
C THR A 111 8.96 -15.04 -11.93
N ALA A 112 7.67 -15.12 -11.61
CA ALA A 112 7.22 -15.11 -10.24
C ALA A 112 7.90 -16.28 -9.52
N ILE A 113 8.90 -15.97 -8.71
CA ILE A 113 9.71 -17.00 -8.03
C ILE A 113 8.89 -17.65 -6.91
N GLN A 114 7.69 -17.14 -6.61
CA GLN A 114 6.79 -17.73 -5.61
C GLN A 114 5.33 -17.66 -6.07
N PRO A 115 4.76 -18.77 -6.54
CA PRO A 115 3.36 -18.85 -6.95
C PRO A 115 2.35 -18.67 -5.80
N ASP A 116 2.77 -18.80 -4.56
CA ASP A 116 1.86 -18.80 -3.40
C ASP A 116 1.54 -17.39 -2.84
N LEU A 117 2.28 -16.36 -3.24
CA LEU A 117 2.14 -15.01 -2.70
C LEU A 117 1.13 -14.11 -3.45
N GLY A 118 0.61 -14.57 -4.57
CA GLY A 118 -0.34 -13.85 -5.40
C GLY A 118 0.19 -13.57 -6.81
N VAL A 119 -0.70 -13.60 -7.79
CA VAL A 119 -0.38 -13.60 -9.22
C VAL A 119 0.39 -12.34 -9.69
N ASN A 120 0.43 -11.27 -8.89
CA ASN A 120 1.04 -10.00 -9.23
C ASN A 120 2.07 -9.49 -8.21
N ASP A 121 2.42 -10.34 -7.24
CA ASP A 121 3.47 -10.02 -6.27
C ASP A 121 4.80 -10.47 -6.83
N ILE A 122 5.74 -9.55 -6.97
CA ILE A 122 7.01 -9.74 -7.64
C ILE A 122 8.16 -9.13 -6.86
N TYR A 123 9.32 -9.75 -6.93
CA TYR A 123 10.56 -9.17 -6.42
C TYR A 123 11.69 -9.31 -7.44
N VAL A 124 12.67 -8.44 -7.31
CA VAL A 124 13.86 -8.37 -8.16
C VAL A 124 15.08 -8.36 -7.27
N ILE A 125 16.05 -9.19 -7.59
CA ILE A 125 17.36 -9.22 -6.96
C ILE A 125 18.36 -8.60 -7.92
N GLU A 126 19.06 -7.55 -7.50
CA GLU A 126 20.13 -6.91 -8.26
C GLU A 126 21.45 -7.10 -7.52
N TYR A 127 22.41 -7.71 -8.17
CA TYR A 127 23.75 -7.87 -7.64
C TYR A 127 24.59 -6.61 -7.93
N LEU A 128 25.00 -5.91 -6.89
CA LEU A 128 25.75 -4.67 -6.99
C LEU A 128 27.27 -4.88 -7.00
N GLY A 129 27.71 -6.12 -6.83
CA GLY A 129 29.11 -6.50 -6.84
C GLY A 129 29.67 -6.89 -5.48
N ALA A 130 30.91 -7.35 -5.49
CA ALA A 130 31.67 -7.70 -4.30
C ALA A 130 32.61 -6.57 -3.90
N LYS A 131 32.67 -6.26 -2.61
CA LYS A 131 33.62 -5.31 -2.02
C LYS A 131 34.59 -6.01 -1.11
N PRO A 132 35.92 -5.78 -1.21
CA PRO A 132 36.88 -6.42 -0.35
C PRO A 132 36.69 -5.99 1.11
N ILE A 133 36.87 -6.94 2.03
CA ILE A 133 36.82 -6.67 3.46
C ILE A 133 38.19 -6.06 3.85
N PRO A 134 38.22 -4.88 4.49
CA PRO A 134 39.46 -4.28 4.96
C PRO A 134 40.19 -5.21 5.92
N GLY A 135 41.46 -5.52 5.62
CA GLY A 135 42.30 -6.38 6.44
C GLY A 135 42.24 -7.88 6.11
N GLU A 136 41.39 -8.30 5.18
CA GLU A 136 41.34 -9.68 4.69
C GLU A 136 41.92 -9.79 3.27
N SER A 137 42.53 -10.97 2.98
CA SER A 137 43.00 -11.27 1.65
C SER A 137 41.86 -11.75 0.77
N VAL A 138 41.64 -11.07 -0.36
CA VAL A 138 40.64 -11.48 -1.34
C VAL A 138 41.08 -12.78 -1.99
N LYS A 139 40.22 -13.81 -1.93
CA LYS A 139 40.43 -15.09 -2.62
C LYS A 139 39.67 -15.05 -3.93
N ILE A 140 40.41 -15.24 -5.03
CA ILE A 140 39.84 -15.27 -6.38
C ILE A 140 39.95 -16.69 -6.89
N ALA A 141 38.85 -17.29 -7.35
CA ALA A 141 38.83 -18.59 -8.00
C ALA A 141 39.50 -18.51 -9.38
N THR A 142 39.83 -19.69 -9.94
CA THR A 142 40.52 -19.81 -11.24
C THR A 142 39.73 -19.17 -12.41
N ASP A 143 38.43 -19.02 -12.25
CA ASP A 143 37.51 -18.39 -13.21
C ASP A 143 37.34 -16.89 -13.00
N GLY A 144 38.11 -16.28 -12.07
CA GLY A 144 38.07 -14.84 -11.78
C GLY A 144 37.01 -14.44 -10.76
N ARG A 145 36.21 -15.37 -10.22
CA ARG A 145 35.20 -15.06 -9.20
C ARG A 145 35.85 -14.85 -7.82
N ILE A 146 35.27 -13.91 -7.06
CA ILE A 146 35.68 -13.68 -5.69
C ILE A 146 34.96 -14.70 -4.80
N VAL A 147 35.74 -15.60 -4.15
CA VAL A 147 35.21 -16.69 -3.32
C VAL A 147 35.46 -16.48 -1.82
N GLY A 148 36.13 -15.41 -1.43
CA GLY A 148 36.37 -15.08 -0.03
C GLY A 148 37.09 -13.77 0.16
N GLY A 149 37.05 -13.23 1.37
CA GLY A 149 37.63 -11.92 1.72
C GLY A 149 36.84 -10.73 1.14
N ALA A 150 35.61 -10.93 0.73
CA ALA A 150 34.75 -9.87 0.21
C ALA A 150 33.31 -10.03 0.67
N VAL A 151 32.62 -8.91 0.75
CA VAL A 151 31.17 -8.82 1.00
C VAL A 151 30.45 -8.66 -0.33
N HIS A 152 29.54 -9.58 -0.62
CA HIS A 152 28.64 -9.47 -1.76
C HIS A 152 27.48 -8.54 -1.39
N THR A 153 27.18 -7.56 -2.25
CA THR A 153 26.13 -6.58 -2.02
C THR A 153 24.99 -6.82 -3.00
N PHE A 154 23.79 -6.94 -2.49
CA PHE A 154 22.58 -7.10 -3.27
C PHE A 154 21.59 -5.97 -2.99
N ARG A 155 20.80 -5.61 -4.00
CA ARG A 155 19.61 -4.78 -3.84
C ARG A 155 18.41 -5.66 -4.10
N LEU A 156 17.51 -5.71 -3.14
CA LEU A 156 16.25 -6.41 -3.25
C LEU A 156 15.12 -5.39 -3.36
N THR A 157 14.34 -5.49 -4.43
CA THR A 157 13.20 -4.60 -4.66
C THR A 157 11.95 -5.44 -4.80
N THR A 158 10.90 -5.11 -4.04
CA THR A 158 9.65 -5.85 -4.01
C THR A 158 8.50 -4.96 -4.44
N ARG A 159 7.50 -5.57 -5.08
CA ARG A 159 6.23 -4.93 -5.42
C ARG A 159 5.08 -5.87 -5.12
N SER A 160 4.14 -5.41 -4.31
CA SER A 160 2.87 -6.11 -4.11
C SER A 160 1.73 -5.43 -4.88
N ALA A 161 0.85 -6.23 -5.44
CA ALA A 161 -0.40 -5.78 -6.07
C ALA A 161 -1.59 -5.79 -5.09
N ALA A 162 -1.38 -6.24 -3.85
CA ALA A 162 -2.39 -6.20 -2.81
C ALA A 162 -2.68 -4.74 -2.44
N GLY A 163 -3.84 -4.22 -2.79
CA GLY A 163 -4.21 -2.81 -2.52
C GLY A 163 -4.77 -2.07 -3.73
N LYS A 164 -5.01 -2.79 -4.82
CA LYS A 164 -5.76 -2.26 -5.99
C LYS A 164 -7.24 -2.62 -5.89
#